data_d05a5bb968a98c8ec1a86b4f16d2ca95
#
_entry.id   d05a5bb968a98c8ec1a86b4f16d2ca95
#
_cell.length_a   1.000
_cell.length_b   1.000
_cell.length_c   1.000
_cell.angle_alpha   90.00
_cell.angle_beta   90.00
_cell.angle_gamma   90.00
#
_symmetry.space_group_name_H-M   'P 1'
#
loop_
_entity.id
_entity.type
_entity.pdbx_description
1 polymer ?
#
loop_
_entity_poly.entity_id
_entity_poly.type
_entity_poly.pdbx_seq_one_letter_code
_entity_poly.pdbx_strand_id
1 'polypeptide(L)'
;MPLTTTKALKEWAVTVDALEQGKTIMLLRKGGIREQGNRFQVSDNEVLLYPTYEHQQPNLLKPEYAIQVTPVISGWHPETVRIGSWAKITDILRVSEPKAVDALLPYHIWNEEFASTRFKWKPREPLYILLLRTYKLSSVELIPYRSEYGGCRSWIDLVEPISLEGVVPVLNDTDYAQQTAQIYQIIDQKTGSQAP
;
A
#
# COMPACT_ATOMS: atom_id res chain seq x y z
N MET A 1 2.13 25.16 14.29
CA MET A 1 2.37 25.06 12.85
C MET A 1 1.33 24.11 12.30
N PRO A 2 0.73 24.39 11.14
CA PRO A 2 -0.18 23.43 10.54
C PRO A 2 0.53 22.09 10.30
N LEU A 3 -0.17 20.98 10.56
CA LEU A 3 0.36 19.64 10.30
C LEU A 3 0.38 19.44 8.79
N THR A 4 1.56 19.37 8.19
CA THR A 4 1.75 19.19 6.74
C THR A 4 2.79 18.12 6.46
N THR A 5 2.74 17.51 5.27
CA THR A 5 3.76 16.55 4.81
C THR A 5 4.03 16.67 3.31
N THR A 6 5.26 16.39 2.92
CA THR A 6 5.65 16.18 1.50
C THR A 6 5.86 14.70 1.20
N LYS A 7 5.93 13.84 2.22
CA LYS A 7 6.24 12.43 2.07
C LYS A 7 5.10 11.69 1.38
N ALA A 8 5.39 10.96 0.33
CA ALA A 8 4.39 10.22 -0.41
C ALA A 8 4.85 8.81 -0.78
N LEU A 9 3.90 7.88 -0.75
CA LEU A 9 4.06 6.50 -1.18
C LEU A 9 3.32 6.30 -2.50
N LYS A 10 4.06 5.92 -3.54
CA LYS A 10 3.50 5.59 -4.85
C LYS A 10 2.94 4.18 -4.85
N GLU A 11 1.68 4.07 -5.27
CA GLU A 11 0.99 2.80 -5.49
C GLU A 11 0.11 2.87 -6.74
N TRP A 12 -0.30 1.72 -7.26
CA TRP A 12 -1.29 1.68 -8.33
C TRP A 12 -2.52 2.48 -7.94
N ALA A 13 -3.08 3.24 -8.88
CA ALA A 13 -4.25 4.07 -8.61
C ALA A 13 -5.42 3.25 -8.06
N VAL A 14 -5.67 2.06 -8.62
CA VAL A 14 -6.71 1.14 -8.10
C VAL A 14 -6.44 0.69 -6.66
N THR A 15 -5.18 0.59 -6.25
CA THR A 15 -4.81 0.25 -4.86
C THR A 15 -5.07 1.44 -3.93
N VAL A 16 -4.73 2.65 -4.37
CA VAL A 16 -5.03 3.88 -3.62
C VAL A 16 -6.53 4.02 -3.42
N ASP A 17 -7.32 3.82 -4.48
CA ASP A 17 -8.79 3.86 -4.41
C ASP A 17 -9.35 2.80 -3.44
N ALA A 18 -8.81 1.59 -3.44
CA ALA A 18 -9.22 0.54 -2.52
C ALA A 18 -8.91 0.88 -1.05
N LEU A 19 -7.76 1.51 -0.78
CA LEU A 19 -7.39 2.01 0.54
C LEU A 19 -8.31 3.17 0.96
N GLU A 20 -8.61 4.11 0.07
CA GLU A 20 -9.53 5.23 0.32
C GLU A 20 -10.98 4.80 0.56
N GLN A 21 -11.36 3.62 0.10
CA GLN A 21 -12.69 3.02 0.31
C GLN A 21 -12.74 2.03 1.48
N GLY A 22 -11.62 1.77 2.14
CA GLY A 22 -11.54 0.78 3.22
C GLY A 22 -11.71 -0.67 2.78
N LYS A 23 -11.52 -0.96 1.47
CA LYS A 23 -11.59 -2.30 0.89
C LYS A 23 -10.38 -3.16 1.22
N THR A 24 -9.28 -2.52 1.53
CA THR A 24 -8.06 -3.14 2.05
C THR A 24 -7.36 -2.18 3.01
N ILE A 25 -6.60 -2.74 3.94
CA ILE A 25 -5.68 -1.99 4.80
C ILE A 25 -4.23 -2.42 4.59
N MET A 26 -3.96 -3.27 3.58
CA MET A 26 -2.65 -3.89 3.43
C MET A 26 -2.06 -3.72 2.04
N LEU A 27 -0.73 -3.65 2.01
CA LEU A 27 0.08 -3.69 0.80
C LEU A 27 1.06 -4.86 0.86
N LEU A 28 1.28 -5.52 -0.28
CA LEU A 28 2.30 -6.56 -0.44
C LEU A 28 3.58 -5.94 -1.01
N ARG A 29 4.68 -6.02 -0.27
CA ARG A 29 5.95 -5.40 -0.64
C ARG A 29 7.12 -6.38 -0.64
N LYS A 30 7.98 -6.26 -1.64
CA LYS A 30 9.29 -6.90 -1.69
C LYS A 30 10.35 -5.84 -1.99
N GLY A 31 11.10 -5.49 -0.96
CA GLY A 31 12.06 -4.39 -1.03
C GLY A 31 11.50 -3.04 -0.56
N GLY A 32 12.39 -2.04 -0.44
CA GLY A 32 12.05 -0.73 0.13
C GLY A 32 11.82 -0.75 1.65
N ILE A 33 12.12 -1.87 2.30
CA ILE A 33 12.01 -2.08 3.74
C ILE A 33 13.40 -2.41 4.26
N ARG A 34 13.82 -1.74 5.33
CA ARG A 34 15.11 -1.95 5.98
C ARG A 34 14.89 -2.65 7.32
N GLU A 35 15.78 -3.59 7.63
CA GLU A 35 15.86 -4.18 8.96
C GLU A 35 16.92 -3.42 9.76
N GLN A 36 16.51 -2.89 10.92
CA GLN A 36 17.41 -2.23 11.85
C GLN A 36 17.21 -2.83 13.25
N GLY A 37 18.18 -3.64 13.68
CA GLY A 37 18.02 -4.50 14.84
C GLY A 37 16.92 -5.54 14.62
N ASN A 38 15.97 -5.66 15.55
CA ASN A 38 14.82 -6.58 15.43
C ASN A 38 13.55 -5.88 14.90
N ARG A 39 13.69 -4.73 14.22
CA ARG A 39 12.56 -3.97 13.69
C ARG A 39 12.71 -3.74 12.19
N PHE A 40 11.60 -3.89 11.48
CA PHE A 40 11.49 -3.51 10.08
C PHE A 40 11.08 -2.04 9.99
N GLN A 41 11.73 -1.31 9.09
CA GLN A 41 11.48 0.12 8.91
C GLN A 41 11.27 0.44 7.42
N VAL A 42 10.39 1.39 7.17
CA VAL A 42 10.22 2.08 5.89
C VAL A 42 10.90 3.43 5.94
N SER A 43 11.06 4.10 4.80
CA SER A 43 11.66 5.44 4.76
C SER A 43 10.86 6.42 5.59
N ASP A 44 9.54 6.36 5.47
CA ASP A 44 8.60 7.21 6.19
C ASP A 44 7.37 6.37 6.54
N ASN A 45 6.87 6.49 7.76
CA ASN A 45 5.69 5.76 8.23
C ASN A 45 4.40 6.57 8.12
N GLU A 46 4.49 7.83 7.73
CA GLU A 46 3.37 8.75 7.54
C GLU A 46 3.48 9.36 6.15
N VAL A 47 2.57 9.00 5.25
CA VAL A 47 2.71 9.27 3.82
C VAL A 47 1.38 9.63 3.16
N LEU A 48 1.44 10.56 2.22
CA LEU A 48 0.37 10.76 1.24
C LEU A 48 0.32 9.55 0.30
N LEU A 49 -0.86 9.15 -0.13
CA LEU A 49 -1.01 8.10 -1.11
C LEU A 49 -1.00 8.70 -2.52
N TYR A 50 0.06 8.40 -3.27
CA TYR A 50 0.28 8.94 -4.62
C TYR A 50 -0.12 7.89 -5.66
N PRO A 51 -1.21 8.10 -6.42
CA PRO A 51 -1.68 7.14 -7.42
C PRO A 51 -0.77 7.12 -8.65
N THR A 52 -0.44 5.92 -9.13
CA THR A 52 0.27 5.70 -10.39
C THR A 52 -0.59 4.86 -11.32
N TYR A 53 -0.58 5.19 -12.60
CA TYR A 53 -1.41 4.56 -13.63
C TYR A 53 -0.58 3.63 -14.51
N GLU A 54 0.67 3.98 -14.73
CA GLU A 54 1.62 3.15 -15.47
C GLU A 54 1.86 1.83 -14.73
N HIS A 55 2.00 0.75 -15.48
CA HIS A 55 2.25 -0.62 -14.99
C HIS A 55 1.10 -1.28 -14.20
N GLN A 56 -0.07 -0.67 -14.12
CA GLN A 56 -1.25 -1.37 -13.62
C GLN A 56 -1.62 -2.51 -14.60
N GLN A 57 -1.78 -3.71 -14.06
CA GLN A 57 -2.07 -4.91 -14.84
C GLN A 57 -3.39 -5.52 -14.38
N PRO A 58 -4.49 -5.35 -15.16
CA PRO A 58 -5.80 -5.89 -14.78
C PRO A 58 -5.80 -7.39 -14.50
N ASN A 59 -5.00 -8.16 -15.26
CA ASN A 59 -4.88 -9.61 -15.10
C ASN A 59 -4.25 -10.05 -13.76
N LEU A 60 -3.65 -9.13 -13.00
CA LEU A 60 -3.08 -9.39 -11.67
C LEU A 60 -4.01 -8.97 -10.52
N LEU A 61 -5.19 -8.50 -10.85
CA LEU A 61 -6.19 -8.03 -9.90
C LEU A 61 -7.37 -9.02 -9.81
N LYS A 62 -8.10 -8.97 -8.71
CA LYS A 62 -9.41 -9.61 -8.63
C LYS A 62 -10.38 -8.94 -9.62
N PRO A 63 -11.39 -9.67 -10.14
CA PRO A 63 -12.26 -9.15 -11.21
C PRO A 63 -12.89 -7.80 -10.92
N GLU A 64 -13.35 -7.57 -9.69
CA GLU A 64 -14.01 -6.33 -9.25
C GLU A 64 -13.08 -5.11 -9.23
N TYR A 65 -11.77 -5.32 -9.19
CA TYR A 65 -10.75 -4.27 -9.29
C TYR A 65 -10.18 -4.17 -10.70
N ALA A 66 -10.08 -5.29 -11.40
CA ALA A 66 -9.57 -5.35 -12.77
C ALA A 66 -10.39 -4.45 -13.74
N ILE A 67 -11.71 -4.45 -13.59
CA ILE A 67 -12.61 -3.63 -14.41
C ILE A 67 -12.45 -2.11 -14.20
N GLN A 68 -11.80 -1.70 -13.11
CA GLN A 68 -11.56 -0.29 -12.78
C GLN A 68 -10.26 0.23 -13.43
N VAL A 69 -9.45 -0.64 -13.98
CA VAL A 69 -8.14 -0.28 -14.55
C VAL A 69 -8.24 -0.14 -16.07
N THR A 70 -7.94 1.07 -16.55
CA THR A 70 -7.68 1.30 -17.96
C THR A 70 -6.17 1.28 -18.18
N PRO A 71 -5.62 0.29 -18.92
CA PRO A 71 -4.20 0.25 -19.22
C PRO A 71 -3.75 1.49 -20.00
N VAL A 72 -2.58 2.00 -19.67
CA VAL A 72 -1.96 3.14 -20.33
C VAL A 72 -0.63 2.71 -20.96
N ILE A 73 -0.16 3.47 -21.95
CA ILE A 73 1.15 3.23 -22.55
C ILE A 73 2.27 3.57 -21.58
N SER A 74 3.43 2.92 -21.76
CA SER A 74 4.62 3.21 -20.94
C SER A 74 5.02 4.67 -21.05
N GLY A 75 5.35 5.29 -19.92
CA GLY A 75 5.69 6.72 -19.82
C GLY A 75 4.48 7.66 -19.76
N TRP A 76 3.27 7.15 -19.87
CA TRP A 76 2.07 7.98 -19.72
C TRP A 76 1.88 8.43 -18.27
N HIS A 77 1.52 9.66 -18.10
CA HIS A 77 1.10 10.24 -16.81
C HIS A 77 0.03 11.31 -17.06
N PRO A 78 -0.85 11.56 -16.08
CA PRO A 78 -1.80 12.67 -16.16
C PRO A 78 -1.06 14.02 -16.03
N GLU A 79 -1.68 15.10 -16.49
CA GLU A 79 -1.16 16.46 -16.26
C GLU A 79 -1.19 16.85 -14.77
N THR A 80 -2.24 16.39 -14.08
CA THR A 80 -2.41 16.60 -12.64
C THR A 80 -2.65 15.27 -11.94
N VAL A 81 -2.10 15.13 -10.75
CA VAL A 81 -2.25 13.96 -9.89
C VAL A 81 -3.16 14.30 -8.72
N ARG A 82 -4.18 13.47 -8.52
CA ARG A 82 -5.12 13.60 -7.41
C ARG A 82 -4.53 13.00 -6.14
N ILE A 83 -4.36 13.80 -5.11
CA ILE A 83 -4.01 13.35 -3.77
C ILE A 83 -5.24 13.52 -2.88
N GLY A 84 -5.87 12.43 -2.50
CA GLY A 84 -7.11 12.42 -1.72
C GLY A 84 -6.95 11.84 -0.32
N SER A 85 -5.78 11.22 -0.05
CA SER A 85 -5.59 10.50 1.19
C SER A 85 -4.16 10.51 1.69
N TRP A 86 -4.06 10.26 2.97
CA TRP A 86 -2.85 10.08 3.74
C TRP A 86 -2.96 8.78 4.54
N ALA A 87 -1.87 8.13 4.82
CA ALA A 87 -1.84 6.91 5.59
C ALA A 87 -0.70 6.88 6.61
N LYS A 88 -0.98 6.25 7.75
CA LYS A 88 0.03 5.84 8.70
C LYS A 88 0.28 4.35 8.54
N ILE A 89 1.52 3.98 8.30
CA ILE A 89 1.96 2.58 8.30
C ILE A 89 2.11 2.18 9.76
N THR A 90 1.19 1.37 10.24
CA THR A 90 1.14 0.97 11.65
C THR A 90 2.00 -0.24 11.92
N ASP A 91 2.11 -1.14 10.93
CA ASP A 91 2.79 -2.41 11.08
C ASP A 91 3.49 -2.84 9.80
N ILE A 92 4.62 -3.53 9.98
CA ILE A 92 5.38 -4.15 8.92
C ILE A 92 5.59 -5.62 9.31
N LEU A 93 4.84 -6.50 8.65
CA LEU A 93 4.81 -7.93 8.97
C LEU A 93 5.62 -8.69 7.93
N ARG A 94 6.46 -9.61 8.39
CA ARG A 94 7.22 -10.50 7.51
C ARG A 94 6.42 -11.78 7.26
N VAL A 95 6.33 -12.19 6.00
CA VAL A 95 5.69 -13.45 5.61
C VAL A 95 6.70 -14.31 4.89
N SER A 96 6.95 -15.50 5.43
CA SER A 96 7.91 -16.47 4.90
C SER A 96 7.23 -17.74 4.39
N GLU A 97 5.95 -17.94 4.73
CA GLU A 97 5.22 -19.16 4.42
C GLU A 97 4.22 -18.96 3.28
N PRO A 98 4.27 -19.77 2.21
CA PRO A 98 3.32 -19.68 1.10
C PRO A 98 1.86 -19.79 1.56
N LYS A 99 1.56 -20.68 2.51
CA LYS A 99 0.21 -20.86 3.05
C LYS A 99 -0.36 -19.61 3.73
N ALA A 100 0.50 -18.76 4.30
CA ALA A 100 0.07 -17.50 4.87
C ALA A 100 -0.27 -16.50 3.75
N VAL A 101 0.48 -16.48 2.66
CA VAL A 101 0.19 -15.65 1.49
C VAL A 101 -1.17 -16.00 0.90
N ASP A 102 -1.46 -17.30 0.73
CA ASP A 102 -2.74 -17.77 0.20
C ASP A 102 -3.91 -17.40 1.14
N ALA A 103 -3.72 -17.54 2.45
CA ALA A 103 -4.75 -17.21 3.45
C ALA A 103 -5.02 -15.69 3.53
N LEU A 104 -4.11 -14.84 3.08
CA LEU A 104 -4.28 -13.40 3.03
C LEU A 104 -5.02 -12.90 1.78
N LEU A 105 -5.27 -13.76 0.79
CA LEU A 105 -5.98 -13.39 -0.43
C LEU A 105 -7.30 -12.61 -0.19
N PRO A 106 -8.15 -12.93 0.80
CA PRO A 106 -9.38 -12.18 1.03
C PRO A 106 -9.17 -10.70 1.42
N TYR A 107 -8.00 -10.34 1.94
CA TYR A 107 -7.72 -9.04 2.57
C TYR A 107 -7.09 -8.01 1.65
N HIS A 108 -6.77 -8.37 0.40
CA HIS A 108 -6.16 -7.46 -0.57
C HIS A 108 -6.82 -7.57 -1.95
N ILE A 109 -6.50 -6.62 -2.83
CA ILE A 109 -7.15 -6.47 -4.14
C ILE A 109 -6.54 -7.35 -5.24
N TRP A 110 -5.34 -7.86 -5.04
CA TRP A 110 -4.65 -8.68 -6.05
C TRP A 110 -5.17 -10.11 -6.08
N ASN A 111 -5.02 -10.75 -7.22
CA ASN A 111 -5.35 -12.16 -7.37
C ASN A 111 -4.22 -13.07 -6.88
N GLU A 112 -4.47 -14.38 -6.94
CA GLU A 112 -3.51 -15.42 -6.51
C GLU A 112 -2.22 -15.40 -7.33
N GLU A 113 -2.31 -15.14 -8.64
CA GLU A 113 -1.15 -15.05 -9.52
C GLU A 113 -0.18 -13.95 -9.09
N PHE A 114 -0.69 -12.75 -8.80
CA PHE A 114 0.13 -11.66 -8.29
C PHE A 114 0.79 -12.03 -6.96
N ALA A 115 0.00 -12.51 -5.99
CA ALA A 115 0.49 -12.84 -4.67
C ALA A 115 1.60 -13.91 -4.72
N SER A 116 1.36 -14.99 -5.48
CA SER A 116 2.33 -16.07 -5.68
C SER A 116 3.59 -15.59 -6.41
N THR A 117 3.45 -14.83 -7.49
CA THR A 117 4.58 -14.28 -8.25
C THR A 117 5.40 -13.33 -7.39
N ARG A 118 4.74 -12.45 -6.64
CA ARG A 118 5.40 -11.52 -5.72
C ARG A 118 6.15 -12.26 -4.61
N PHE A 119 5.57 -13.31 -4.07
CA PHE A 119 6.22 -14.14 -3.05
C PHE A 119 7.48 -14.83 -3.59
N LYS A 120 7.41 -15.41 -4.81
CA LYS A 120 8.53 -16.11 -5.44
C LYS A 120 9.61 -15.18 -5.99
N TRP A 121 9.29 -13.94 -6.29
CA TRP A 121 10.25 -12.96 -6.78
C TRP A 121 11.30 -12.66 -5.70
N LYS A 122 12.59 -12.69 -6.08
CA LYS A 122 13.70 -12.56 -5.14
C LYS A 122 13.54 -13.50 -3.92
N PRO A 123 13.69 -14.81 -4.10
CA PRO A 123 13.34 -15.81 -3.07
C PRO A 123 14.15 -15.68 -1.77
N ARG A 124 15.30 -14.99 -1.80
CA ARG A 124 16.12 -14.71 -0.61
C ARG A 124 15.59 -13.52 0.22
N GLU A 125 14.71 -12.71 -0.33
CA GLU A 125 14.06 -11.60 0.38
C GLU A 125 12.67 -12.05 0.84
N PRO A 126 12.27 -11.76 2.08
CA PRO A 126 10.93 -12.06 2.56
C PRO A 126 9.89 -11.19 1.84
N LEU A 127 8.64 -11.65 1.81
CA LEU A 127 7.51 -10.81 1.51
C LEU A 127 7.13 -10.03 2.77
N TYR A 128 6.91 -8.73 2.61
CA TYR A 128 6.42 -7.88 3.69
C TYR A 128 4.99 -7.44 3.41
N ILE A 129 4.22 -7.36 4.47
CA ILE A 129 2.90 -6.76 4.50
C ILE A 129 3.01 -5.46 5.28
N LEU A 130 2.64 -4.36 4.64
CA LEU A 130 2.44 -3.09 5.32
C LEU A 130 0.97 -2.97 5.69
N LEU A 131 0.65 -2.70 6.95
CA LEU A 131 -0.69 -2.32 7.37
C LEU A 131 -0.79 -0.81 7.44
N LEU A 132 -1.81 -0.27 6.78
CA LEU A 132 -2.02 1.17 6.61
C LEU A 132 -3.32 1.60 7.28
N ARG A 133 -3.20 2.52 8.24
CA ARG A 133 -4.33 3.29 8.73
C ARG A 133 -4.53 4.47 7.80
N THR A 134 -5.54 4.38 6.93
CA THR A 134 -5.80 5.39 5.88
C THR A 134 -6.78 6.44 6.37
N TYR A 135 -6.52 7.69 5.98
CA TYR A 135 -7.33 8.87 6.27
C TYR A 135 -7.62 9.62 4.98
N LYS A 136 -8.84 10.10 4.80
CA LYS A 136 -9.17 11.05 3.74
C LYS A 136 -8.70 12.44 4.13
N LEU A 137 -8.14 13.16 3.18
CA LEU A 137 -7.86 14.58 3.34
C LEU A 137 -9.18 15.35 3.44
N SER A 138 -9.16 16.49 4.15
CA SER A 138 -10.31 17.38 4.25
C SER A 138 -10.70 18.00 2.91
N SER A 139 -9.72 18.21 2.02
CA SER A 139 -9.88 18.56 0.62
C SER A 139 -8.98 17.70 -0.26
N VAL A 140 -9.48 17.35 -1.43
CA VAL A 140 -8.67 16.67 -2.45
C VAL A 140 -7.75 17.70 -3.10
N GLU A 141 -6.44 17.38 -3.15
CA GLU A 141 -5.44 18.21 -3.81
C GLU A 141 -5.18 17.70 -5.23
N LEU A 142 -5.19 18.60 -6.20
CA LEU A 142 -4.79 18.33 -7.59
C LEU A 142 -3.42 19.00 -7.81
N ILE A 143 -2.37 18.19 -7.77
CA ILE A 143 -1.00 18.67 -7.93
C ILE A 143 -0.51 18.47 -9.36
N PRO A 144 0.26 19.40 -9.95
CA PRO A 144 0.87 19.18 -11.26
C PRO A 144 1.80 17.94 -11.22
N TYR A 145 1.74 17.11 -12.25
CA TYR A 145 2.75 16.08 -12.43
C TYR A 145 4.11 16.76 -12.65
N ARG A 146 5.15 16.17 -12.04
CA ARG A 146 6.53 16.59 -12.20
C ARG A 146 7.40 15.37 -12.55
N SER A 147 8.37 15.54 -13.43
CA SER A 147 9.28 14.47 -13.83
C SER A 147 10.03 13.83 -12.65
N GLU A 148 10.29 14.60 -11.60
CA GLU A 148 10.91 14.12 -10.36
C GLU A 148 10.05 13.12 -9.58
N TYR A 149 8.73 13.06 -9.84
CA TYR A 149 7.82 12.04 -9.28
C TYR A 149 7.83 10.74 -10.10
N GLY A 150 8.43 10.75 -11.28
CA GLY A 150 8.54 9.61 -12.17
C GLY A 150 9.49 8.51 -11.68
N GLY A 151 9.64 7.47 -12.50
CA GLY A 151 10.54 6.34 -12.27
C GLY A 151 10.05 5.33 -11.24
N CYS A 152 10.85 4.26 -11.03
CA CYS A 152 10.49 3.09 -10.23
C CYS A 152 10.69 3.26 -8.72
N ARG A 153 10.68 4.49 -8.20
CA ARG A 153 10.76 4.76 -6.77
C ARG A 153 9.38 4.68 -6.14
N SER A 154 9.26 3.96 -5.04
CA SER A 154 8.00 3.90 -4.28
C SER A 154 7.83 5.08 -3.32
N TRP A 155 8.93 5.60 -2.79
CA TRP A 155 8.95 6.70 -1.82
C TRP A 155 9.45 7.95 -2.51
N ILE A 156 8.66 9.02 -2.45
CA ILE A 156 8.97 10.31 -3.05
C ILE A 156 8.66 11.45 -2.09
N ASP A 157 9.28 12.58 -2.33
CA ASP A 157 8.94 13.85 -1.70
C ASP A 157 8.21 14.72 -2.72
N LEU A 158 7.06 15.23 -2.33
CA LEU A 158 6.37 16.26 -3.11
C LEU A 158 7.09 17.59 -2.97
N VAL A 159 7.04 18.40 -4.00
CA VAL A 159 7.66 19.75 -3.98
C VAL A 159 6.97 20.65 -2.98
N GLU A 160 5.65 20.55 -2.91
CA GLU A 160 4.86 21.37 -2.00
C GLU A 160 4.20 20.53 -0.92
N PRO A 161 4.21 20.99 0.33
CA PRO A 161 3.59 20.27 1.44
C PRO A 161 2.07 20.31 1.33
N ILE A 162 1.42 19.20 1.67
CA ILE A 162 -0.03 19.08 1.74
C ILE A 162 -0.46 19.09 3.21
N SER A 163 -1.52 19.82 3.51
CA SER A 163 -2.09 19.92 4.86
C SER A 163 -2.77 18.59 5.26
N LEU A 164 -2.54 18.20 6.51
CA LEU A 164 -3.21 17.06 7.16
C LEU A 164 -4.25 17.55 8.19
N GLU A 165 -4.62 18.84 8.16
CA GLU A 165 -5.66 19.35 9.06
C GLU A 165 -7.03 18.80 8.66
N GLY A 166 -7.80 18.35 9.63
CA GLY A 166 -9.15 17.86 9.41
C GLY A 166 -9.25 16.53 8.68
N VAL A 167 -8.16 15.74 8.60
CA VAL A 167 -8.22 14.37 8.03
C VAL A 167 -9.16 13.48 8.80
N VAL A 168 -9.89 12.62 8.10
CA VAL A 168 -10.88 11.70 8.67
C VAL A 168 -10.48 10.26 8.39
N PRO A 169 -10.47 9.36 9.38
CA PRO A 169 -10.15 7.95 9.15
C PRO A 169 -11.17 7.30 8.20
N VAL A 170 -10.67 6.49 7.27
CA VAL A 170 -11.49 5.74 6.30
C VAL A 170 -12.30 4.66 7.01
N LEU A 171 -11.67 3.92 7.90
CA LEU A 171 -12.32 2.97 8.80
C LEU A 171 -12.34 3.55 10.22
N ASN A 172 -13.38 3.25 10.99
CA ASN A 172 -13.37 3.55 12.42
C ASN A 172 -12.33 2.67 13.14
N ASP A 173 -12.06 2.97 14.42
CA ASP A 173 -11.01 2.28 15.18
C ASP A 173 -11.34 0.80 15.39
N THR A 174 -12.59 0.46 15.58
CA THR A 174 -13.05 -0.92 15.80
C THR A 174 -12.84 -1.77 14.54
N ASP A 175 -13.30 -1.28 13.39
CA ASP A 175 -13.17 -2.00 12.11
C ASP A 175 -11.70 -2.16 11.70
N TYR A 176 -10.88 -1.13 11.90
CA TYR A 176 -9.45 -1.21 11.63
C TYR A 176 -8.76 -2.23 12.55
N ALA A 177 -9.03 -2.18 13.85
CA ALA A 177 -8.47 -3.11 14.82
C ALA A 177 -8.89 -4.56 14.53
N GLN A 178 -10.14 -4.78 14.12
CA GLN A 178 -10.64 -6.11 13.75
C GLN A 178 -9.91 -6.67 12.52
N GLN A 179 -9.77 -5.89 11.45
CA GLN A 179 -9.04 -6.34 10.25
C GLN A 179 -7.56 -6.61 10.57
N THR A 180 -6.93 -5.74 11.33
CA THR A 180 -5.55 -5.92 11.80
C THR A 180 -5.38 -7.21 12.57
N ALA A 181 -6.26 -7.48 13.54
CA ALA A 181 -6.22 -8.71 14.35
C ALA A 181 -6.39 -9.98 13.51
N GLN A 182 -7.27 -9.96 12.50
CA GLN A 182 -7.47 -11.08 11.58
C GLN A 182 -6.21 -11.37 10.75
N ILE A 183 -5.54 -10.32 10.25
CA ILE A 183 -4.30 -10.46 9.48
C ILE A 183 -3.18 -11.03 10.37
N TYR A 184 -3.02 -10.52 11.58
CA TYR A 184 -2.07 -11.06 12.56
C TYR A 184 -2.32 -12.54 12.85
N GLN A 185 -3.58 -12.91 13.15
CA GLN A 185 -3.94 -14.28 13.43
C GLN A 185 -3.59 -15.24 12.28
N ILE A 186 -3.79 -14.82 11.02
CA ILE A 186 -3.42 -15.62 9.84
C ILE A 186 -1.92 -15.83 9.78
N ILE A 187 -1.13 -14.78 10.01
CA ILE A 187 0.34 -14.85 9.93
C ILE A 187 0.88 -15.73 11.06
N ASP A 188 0.43 -15.52 12.29
CA ASP A 188 0.90 -16.25 13.47
C ASP A 188 0.55 -17.75 13.42
N GLN A 189 -0.69 -18.09 13.03
CA GLN A 189 -1.13 -19.49 12.91
C GLN A 189 -0.36 -20.27 11.84
N LYS A 190 0.09 -19.61 10.78
CA LYS A 190 0.80 -20.27 9.68
C LYS A 190 2.31 -20.30 9.89
N THR A 191 2.88 -19.40 10.72
CA THR A 191 4.28 -19.43 11.14
C THR A 191 4.52 -20.35 12.33
N GLY A 192 3.56 -20.53 13.23
CA GLY A 192 3.65 -21.38 14.42
C GLY A 192 3.46 -22.89 14.19
N SER A 193 3.21 -23.33 12.96
CA SER A 193 3.00 -24.76 12.62
C SER A 193 4.31 -25.56 12.40
N GLN A 194 5.46 -24.98 12.74
CA GLN A 194 6.76 -25.66 12.78
C GLN A 194 7.33 -25.63 14.20
N ALA A 195 6.64 -26.27 15.14
CA ALA A 195 7.30 -26.80 16.34
C ALA A 195 7.61 -28.29 16.09
N PRO A 196 8.78 -28.79 16.52
CA PRO A 196 9.33 -30.08 16.17
C PRO A 196 8.50 -31.26 16.63
#